data_8e1cd010bc11659c2d77db106ac912f6
#
_entry.id   8e1cd010bc11659c2d77db106ac912f6
#
_cell.length_a   1.000
_cell.length_b   1.000
_cell.length_c   1.000
_cell.angle_alpha   90.00
_cell.angle_beta   90.00
_cell.angle_gamma   90.00
#
_symmetry.space_group_name_H-M   'P 1'
#
loop_
_entity.id
_entity.type
_entity.pdbx_description
1 polymer ?
#
loop_
_entity_poly.entity_id
_entity_poly.type
_entity_poly.pdbx_seq_one_letter_code
_entity_poly.pdbx_strand_id
1 'polypeptide(L)'
;MAKTPRRVRELLMEVWAPAKACADIDAKILEKMMEKDGIRGPLKAWDWRYYAEKRRLADHNLNETELKPYLKLEQMIAAAFDCASRLFGLSFKEVKQPLYHPDARVWEVSRNGRHLALFIGDYFARSSKRSGAWCSALQSQRKKPDIRSPIVINVCNFAKPIEGEVPLLSFDDARTLFHEFGHALHQMLSACLLYTSPSPRDVEE
;
A
#
# COMPACT_ATOMS: atom_id res chain seq x y z
N MET A 1 -20.83 0.65 14.15
CA MET A 1 -19.81 -0.12 14.91
C MET A 1 -20.47 -1.09 15.89
N ALA A 2 -19.83 -2.24 16.14
CA ALA A 2 -20.32 -3.22 17.12
C ALA A 2 -20.17 -2.65 18.53
N LYS A 3 -21.29 -2.36 19.19
CA LYS A 3 -21.32 -1.74 20.53
C LYS A 3 -21.03 -2.71 21.68
N THR A 4 -21.00 -4.02 21.42
CA THR A 4 -20.82 -5.04 22.46
C THR A 4 -19.90 -6.16 21.99
N PRO A 5 -19.13 -6.83 22.89
CA PRO A 5 -18.31 -7.99 22.55
C PRO A 5 -19.12 -9.12 21.89
N ARG A 6 -20.39 -9.30 22.27
CA ARG A 6 -21.28 -10.28 21.67
C ARG A 6 -21.47 -10.03 20.16
N ARG A 7 -21.79 -8.78 19.76
CA ARG A 7 -21.96 -8.42 18.34
C ARG A 7 -20.68 -8.60 17.54
N VAL A 8 -19.52 -8.32 18.12
CA VAL A 8 -18.23 -8.59 17.48
C VAL A 8 -18.06 -10.08 17.22
N ARG A 9 -18.35 -10.91 18.23
CA ARG A 9 -18.26 -12.37 18.10
C ARG A 9 -19.25 -12.92 17.06
N GLU A 10 -20.48 -12.44 17.06
CA GLU A 10 -21.49 -12.81 16.07
C GLU A 10 -21.00 -12.54 14.65
N LEU A 11 -20.51 -11.33 14.36
CA LEU A 11 -19.95 -10.97 13.05
C LEU A 11 -18.75 -11.85 12.67
N LEU A 12 -17.81 -12.06 13.61
CA LEU A 12 -16.64 -12.90 13.34
C LEU A 12 -17.04 -14.34 13.02
N MET A 13 -18.01 -14.90 13.73
CA MET A 13 -18.48 -16.27 13.49
C MET A 13 -19.31 -16.40 12.21
N GLU A 14 -20.07 -15.38 11.84
CA GLU A 14 -20.77 -15.31 10.56
C GLU A 14 -19.80 -15.33 9.37
N VAL A 15 -18.69 -14.64 9.47
CA VAL A 15 -17.64 -14.64 8.43
C VAL A 15 -16.76 -15.89 8.51
N TRP A 16 -16.46 -16.38 9.72
CA TRP A 16 -15.54 -17.49 9.93
C TRP A 16 -16.03 -18.82 9.32
N ALA A 17 -17.28 -19.15 9.52
CA ALA A 17 -17.81 -20.45 9.06
C ALA A 17 -17.70 -20.63 7.53
N PRO A 18 -18.19 -19.70 6.68
CA PRO A 18 -18.02 -19.80 5.22
C PRO A 18 -16.56 -19.65 4.79
N ALA A 19 -15.77 -18.77 5.42
CA ALA A 19 -14.36 -18.61 5.08
C ALA A 19 -13.56 -19.89 5.34
N LYS A 20 -13.81 -20.57 6.49
CA LYS A 20 -13.17 -21.86 6.80
C LYS A 20 -13.56 -22.94 5.77
N ALA A 21 -14.83 -23.02 5.42
CA ALA A 21 -15.29 -23.98 4.42
C ALA A 21 -14.61 -23.76 3.05
N CYS A 22 -14.46 -22.51 2.61
CA CYS A 22 -13.71 -22.17 1.39
C CYS A 22 -12.23 -22.55 1.51
N ALA A 23 -11.59 -22.23 2.62
CA ALA A 23 -10.19 -22.59 2.85
C ALA A 23 -9.97 -24.12 2.85
N ASP A 24 -10.90 -24.90 3.42
CA ASP A 24 -10.84 -26.38 3.39
C ASP A 24 -10.99 -26.94 1.95
N ILE A 25 -11.80 -26.30 1.11
CA ILE A 25 -11.89 -26.63 -0.31
C ILE A 25 -10.60 -26.30 -1.05
N ASP A 26 -10.07 -25.11 -0.85
CA ASP A 26 -8.80 -24.68 -1.45
C ASP A 26 -7.65 -25.61 -1.06
N ALA A 27 -7.54 -25.96 0.22
CA ALA A 27 -6.53 -26.89 0.70
C ALA A 27 -6.56 -28.22 -0.05
N LYS A 28 -7.76 -28.80 -0.25
CA LYS A 28 -7.92 -30.06 -1.00
C LYS A 28 -7.49 -29.94 -2.47
N ILE A 29 -7.71 -28.79 -3.09
CA ILE A 29 -7.28 -28.54 -4.47
C ILE A 29 -5.76 -28.48 -4.52
N LEU A 30 -5.12 -27.76 -3.59
CA LEU A 30 -3.67 -27.64 -3.51
C LEU A 30 -3.00 -28.99 -3.18
N GLU A 31 -3.59 -29.80 -2.28
CA GLU A 31 -3.14 -31.17 -1.99
C GLU A 31 -3.13 -32.05 -3.23
N LYS A 32 -4.18 -32.00 -4.07
CA LYS A 32 -4.19 -32.73 -5.34
C LYS A 32 -3.13 -32.27 -6.32
N MET A 33 -2.76 -30.99 -6.31
CA MET A 33 -1.66 -30.49 -7.13
C MET A 33 -0.31 -30.99 -6.60
N MET A 34 -0.16 -31.02 -5.28
CA MET A 34 1.02 -31.57 -4.59
C MET A 34 1.22 -33.06 -4.90
N GLU A 35 0.13 -33.85 -4.88
CA GLU A 35 0.16 -35.27 -5.25
C GLU A 35 0.61 -35.49 -6.69
N LYS A 36 0.17 -34.64 -7.65
CA LYS A 36 0.61 -34.71 -9.04
C LYS A 36 2.12 -34.45 -9.21
N ASP A 37 2.72 -33.67 -8.32
CA ASP A 37 4.15 -33.43 -8.27
C ASP A 37 4.92 -34.57 -7.53
N GLY A 38 4.23 -35.63 -7.11
CA GLY A 38 4.82 -36.78 -6.43
C GLY A 38 5.02 -36.61 -4.93
N ILE A 39 4.56 -35.52 -4.35
CA ILE A 39 4.66 -35.22 -2.93
C ILE A 39 3.41 -35.73 -2.22
N ARG A 40 3.59 -36.70 -1.31
CA ARG A 40 2.50 -37.29 -0.53
C ARG A 40 2.46 -36.73 0.89
N GLY A 41 1.29 -36.45 1.39
CA GLY A 41 1.04 -35.99 2.76
C GLY A 41 0.11 -34.78 2.81
N PRO A 42 -0.24 -34.28 4.00
CA PRO A 42 -1.09 -33.12 4.16
C PRO A 42 -0.34 -31.84 3.77
N LEU A 43 -1.08 -30.92 3.14
CA LEU A 43 -0.58 -29.57 2.84
C LEU A 43 -0.10 -28.87 4.11
N LYS A 44 1.14 -28.38 4.11
CA LYS A 44 1.74 -27.63 5.21
C LYS A 44 1.68 -26.12 4.96
N ALA A 45 1.82 -25.34 6.00
CA ALA A 45 1.74 -23.87 5.89
C ALA A 45 2.77 -23.27 4.92
N TRP A 46 3.93 -23.87 4.78
CA TRP A 46 4.98 -23.45 3.84
C TRP A 46 4.70 -23.85 2.39
N ASP A 47 3.89 -24.91 2.15
CA ASP A 47 3.51 -25.37 0.80
C ASP A 47 2.41 -24.51 0.20
N TRP A 48 1.56 -23.91 1.06
CA TRP A 48 0.36 -23.18 0.65
C TRP A 48 0.63 -22.14 -0.43
N ARG A 49 1.60 -21.23 -0.19
CA ARG A 49 1.88 -20.13 -1.13
C ARG A 49 2.41 -20.65 -2.47
N TYR A 50 3.24 -21.66 -2.45
CA TYR A 50 3.79 -22.26 -3.67
C TYR A 50 2.70 -22.87 -4.54
N TYR A 51 1.83 -23.71 -3.96
CA TYR A 51 0.74 -24.35 -4.71
C TYR A 51 -0.39 -23.39 -5.05
N ALA A 52 -0.68 -22.40 -4.24
CA ALA A 52 -1.63 -21.34 -4.56
C ALA A 52 -1.17 -20.53 -5.79
N GLU A 53 0.12 -20.19 -5.89
CA GLU A 53 0.67 -19.54 -7.06
C GLU A 53 0.65 -20.44 -8.30
N LYS A 54 1.01 -21.71 -8.14
CA LYS A 54 0.93 -22.71 -9.22
C LYS A 54 -0.50 -22.88 -9.74
N ARG A 55 -1.50 -22.88 -8.85
CA ARG A 55 -2.91 -22.86 -9.20
C ARG A 55 -3.31 -21.59 -9.94
N ARG A 56 -2.91 -20.42 -9.43
CA ARG A 56 -3.20 -19.13 -10.06
C ARG A 56 -2.68 -19.08 -11.50
N LEU A 57 -1.47 -19.57 -11.72
CA LEU A 57 -0.88 -19.68 -13.07
C LEU A 57 -1.69 -20.63 -13.96
N ALA A 58 -2.12 -21.79 -13.42
CA ALA A 58 -2.89 -22.76 -14.19
C ALA A 58 -4.29 -22.26 -14.55
N ASP A 59 -4.97 -21.57 -13.61
CA ASP A 59 -6.35 -21.12 -13.78
C ASP A 59 -6.44 -19.83 -14.63
N HIS A 60 -5.45 -18.94 -14.54
CA HIS A 60 -5.52 -17.61 -15.14
C HIS A 60 -4.45 -17.32 -16.20
N ASN A 61 -3.47 -18.21 -16.35
CA ASN A 61 -2.31 -18.02 -17.25
C ASN A 61 -1.67 -16.62 -17.10
N LEU A 62 -1.69 -16.06 -15.89
CA LEU A 62 -1.18 -14.74 -15.59
C LEU A 62 0.22 -14.85 -14.99
N ASN A 63 1.22 -14.49 -15.76
CA ASN A 63 2.62 -14.45 -15.31
C ASN A 63 2.97 -13.02 -14.86
N GLU A 64 3.27 -12.85 -13.56
CA GLU A 64 3.65 -11.53 -13.04
C GLU A 64 4.90 -10.94 -13.70
N THR A 65 5.80 -11.78 -14.22
CA THR A 65 6.98 -11.29 -14.94
C THR A 65 6.63 -10.54 -16.22
N GLU A 66 5.50 -10.87 -16.85
CA GLU A 66 4.99 -10.17 -18.04
C GLU A 66 4.39 -8.80 -17.70
N LEU A 67 3.95 -8.60 -16.45
CA LEU A 67 3.39 -7.33 -15.98
C LEU A 67 4.48 -6.32 -15.57
N LYS A 68 5.62 -6.79 -15.04
CA LYS A 68 6.69 -5.92 -14.53
C LYS A 68 7.13 -4.81 -15.50
N PRO A 69 7.30 -5.03 -16.82
CA PRO A 69 7.70 -3.98 -17.76
C PRO A 69 6.74 -2.78 -17.82
N TYR A 70 5.47 -3.01 -17.47
CA TYR A 70 4.42 -1.97 -17.44
C TYR A 70 4.38 -1.23 -16.11
N LEU A 71 4.98 -1.78 -15.05
CA LEU A 71 4.92 -1.26 -13.69
C LEU A 71 6.24 -0.56 -13.31
N LYS A 72 6.65 0.40 -14.14
CA LYS A 72 7.83 1.24 -13.83
C LYS A 72 7.51 2.16 -12.67
N LEU A 73 8.41 2.28 -11.69
CA LEU A 73 8.21 3.13 -10.50
C LEU A 73 7.78 4.56 -10.86
N GLU A 74 8.48 5.20 -11.80
CA GLU A 74 8.15 6.59 -12.21
C GLU A 74 6.76 6.70 -12.81
N GLN A 75 6.34 5.70 -13.59
CA GLN A 75 5.00 5.68 -14.18
C GLN A 75 3.93 5.45 -13.09
N MET A 76 4.21 4.63 -12.09
CA MET A 76 3.29 4.39 -10.98
C MET A 76 3.15 5.61 -10.08
N ILE A 77 4.23 6.34 -9.82
CA ILE A 77 4.18 7.62 -9.11
C ILE A 77 3.35 8.63 -9.91
N ALA A 78 3.62 8.78 -11.20
CA ALA A 78 2.87 9.69 -12.08
C ALA A 78 1.37 9.31 -12.14
N ALA A 79 1.05 8.03 -12.22
CA ALA A 79 -0.33 7.54 -12.21
C ALA A 79 -1.04 7.84 -10.90
N ALA A 80 -0.37 7.65 -9.75
CA ALA A 80 -0.93 8.00 -8.44
C ALA A 80 -1.20 9.50 -8.33
N PHE A 81 -0.30 10.35 -8.81
CA PHE A 81 -0.49 11.79 -8.84
C PHE A 81 -1.60 12.22 -9.82
N ASP A 82 -1.71 11.60 -10.99
CA ASP A 82 -2.81 11.86 -11.93
C ASP A 82 -4.18 11.51 -11.32
N CYS A 83 -4.29 10.34 -10.67
CA CYS A 83 -5.50 9.97 -9.94
C CYS A 83 -5.87 11.02 -8.88
N ALA A 84 -4.91 11.46 -8.08
CA ALA A 84 -5.15 12.48 -7.05
C ALA A 84 -5.51 13.85 -7.64
N SER A 85 -4.90 14.20 -8.78
CA SER A 85 -5.22 15.43 -9.49
C SER A 85 -6.66 15.42 -10.00
N ARG A 86 -7.10 14.33 -10.62
CA ARG A 86 -8.47 14.18 -11.14
C ARG A 86 -9.52 14.12 -10.02
N LEU A 87 -9.24 13.41 -8.94
CA LEU A 87 -10.20 13.21 -7.85
C LEU A 87 -10.31 14.42 -6.91
N PHE A 88 -9.19 15.09 -6.65
CA PHE A 88 -9.10 16.10 -5.59
C PHE A 88 -8.62 17.46 -6.05
N GLY A 89 -8.29 17.64 -7.33
CA GLY A 89 -7.77 18.91 -7.87
C GLY A 89 -6.39 19.26 -7.33
N LEU A 90 -5.54 18.26 -7.07
CA LEU A 90 -4.20 18.45 -6.56
C LEU A 90 -3.18 18.62 -7.70
N SER A 91 -2.10 19.34 -7.41
CA SER A 91 -0.94 19.44 -8.28
C SER A 91 0.31 19.06 -7.48
N PHE A 92 1.20 18.31 -8.10
CA PHE A 92 2.44 17.82 -7.50
C PHE A 92 3.63 18.38 -8.29
N LYS A 93 4.54 19.08 -7.60
CA LYS A 93 5.76 19.62 -8.19
C LYS A 93 6.95 19.12 -7.40
N GLU A 94 7.84 18.37 -8.05
CA GLU A 94 9.07 17.92 -7.39
C GLU A 94 9.95 19.12 -7.08
N VAL A 95 10.46 19.17 -5.86
CA VAL A 95 11.30 20.26 -5.36
C VAL A 95 12.61 19.69 -4.84
N LYS A 96 13.71 20.38 -5.10
CA LYS A 96 15.04 20.02 -4.59
C LYS A 96 15.22 20.57 -3.19
N GLN A 97 15.17 19.71 -2.21
CA GLN A 97 15.45 20.02 -0.81
C GLN A 97 16.42 18.99 -0.23
N PRO A 98 17.31 19.38 0.69
CA PRO A 98 18.14 18.43 1.42
C PRO A 98 17.23 17.49 2.23
N LEU A 99 17.36 16.20 1.99
CA LEU A 99 16.64 15.13 2.71
C LEU A 99 17.64 14.24 3.43
N TYR A 100 17.14 13.42 4.34
CA TYR A 100 17.93 12.49 5.14
C TYR A 100 18.61 11.36 4.33
N HIS A 101 18.19 11.13 3.09
CA HIS A 101 18.77 10.12 2.20
C HIS A 101 18.64 10.55 0.73
N PRO A 102 19.64 10.28 -0.14
CA PRO A 102 19.62 10.68 -1.55
C PRO A 102 18.51 10.02 -2.38
N ASP A 103 18.02 8.83 -1.99
CA ASP A 103 16.92 8.15 -2.67
C ASP A 103 15.54 8.72 -2.28
N ALA A 104 15.45 9.53 -1.23
CA ALA A 104 14.22 10.19 -0.83
C ALA A 104 13.95 11.39 -1.74
N ARG A 105 12.70 11.57 -2.13
CA ARG A 105 12.25 12.65 -3.02
C ARG A 105 11.14 13.44 -2.33
N VAL A 106 11.00 14.71 -2.66
CA VAL A 106 9.96 15.56 -2.08
C VAL A 106 9.21 16.32 -3.16
N TRP A 107 7.89 16.39 -2.99
CA TRP A 107 6.99 17.14 -3.84
C TRP A 107 6.23 18.17 -3.04
N GLU A 108 6.17 19.38 -3.56
CA GLU A 108 5.20 20.37 -3.14
C GLU A 108 3.84 19.98 -3.68
N VAL A 109 2.88 19.87 -2.78
CA VAL A 109 1.47 19.58 -3.11
C VAL A 109 0.67 20.87 -2.98
N SER A 110 -0.02 21.24 -4.04
CA SER A 110 -0.86 22.44 -4.07
C SER A 110 -2.28 22.12 -4.55
N ARG A 111 -3.23 22.98 -4.17
CA ARG A 111 -4.62 22.94 -4.62
C ARG A 111 -5.07 24.34 -5.00
N ASN A 112 -5.58 24.50 -6.25
CA ASN A 112 -5.96 25.80 -6.79
C ASN A 112 -4.81 26.86 -6.70
N GLY A 113 -3.58 26.44 -6.97
CA GLY A 113 -2.40 27.29 -6.91
C GLY A 113 -1.92 27.67 -5.50
N ARG A 114 -2.56 27.15 -4.44
CA ARG A 114 -2.15 27.40 -3.05
C ARG A 114 -1.42 26.19 -2.47
N HIS A 115 -0.34 26.43 -1.78
CA HIS A 115 0.40 25.41 -1.04
C HIS A 115 -0.51 24.68 -0.05
N LEU A 116 -0.50 23.35 -0.09
CA LEU A 116 -1.28 22.48 0.78
C LEU A 116 -0.40 21.66 1.72
N ALA A 117 0.63 21.00 1.19
CA ALA A 117 1.45 20.03 1.90
C ALA A 117 2.84 19.86 1.25
N LEU A 118 3.74 19.22 1.97
CA LEU A 118 4.90 18.54 1.38
C LEU A 118 4.69 17.02 1.46
N PHE A 119 4.93 16.34 0.36
CA PHE A 119 4.89 14.88 0.27
C PHE A 119 6.30 14.35 0.02
N ILE A 120 6.75 13.41 0.85
CA ILE A 120 8.06 12.76 0.75
C ILE A 120 7.84 11.29 0.38
N GLY A 121 8.51 10.83 -0.67
CA GLY A 121 8.52 9.43 -1.07
C GLY A 121 9.91 8.82 -0.89
N ASP A 122 10.00 7.74 -0.15
CA ASP A 122 11.21 6.97 0.08
C ASP A 122 10.95 5.50 -0.26
N TYR A 123 11.21 5.14 -1.51
CA TYR A 123 10.65 3.93 -2.11
C TYR A 123 11.55 2.69 -1.99
N PHE A 124 12.89 2.84 -1.95
CA PHE A 124 13.81 1.72 -2.04
C PHE A 124 14.19 1.11 -0.70
N ALA A 125 14.37 -0.20 -0.69
CA ALA A 125 14.90 -0.94 0.45
C ALA A 125 16.36 -0.56 0.73
N ARG A 126 16.76 -0.56 2.00
CA ARG A 126 18.14 -0.43 2.46
C ARG A 126 18.28 -0.97 3.89
N SER A 127 19.51 -1.21 4.33
CA SER A 127 19.81 -1.84 5.62
C SER A 127 19.26 -1.08 6.85
N SER A 128 19.11 0.24 6.73
CA SER A 128 18.57 1.08 7.81
C SER A 128 17.04 1.07 7.92
N LYS A 129 16.32 0.43 6.97
CA LYS A 129 14.87 0.30 6.98
C LYS A 129 14.43 -1.06 7.56
N ARG A 130 13.25 -1.06 8.17
CA ARG A 130 12.52 -2.30 8.48
C ARG A 130 11.69 -2.71 7.27
N SER A 131 11.34 -4.00 7.18
CA SER A 131 10.45 -4.53 6.14
C SER A 131 9.04 -3.93 6.21
N GLY A 132 8.30 -4.00 5.12
CA GLY A 132 6.95 -3.47 4.98
C GLY A 132 6.95 -2.04 4.41
N ALA A 133 5.76 -1.46 4.29
CA ALA A 133 5.57 -0.08 3.88
C ALA A 133 4.73 0.65 4.93
N TRP A 134 4.84 1.96 4.97
CA TRP A 134 4.09 2.79 5.91
C TRP A 134 4.02 4.24 5.47
N CYS A 135 2.99 4.93 5.94
CA CYS A 135 2.79 6.36 5.80
C CYS A 135 2.74 7.02 7.18
N SER A 136 3.33 8.19 7.32
CA SER A 136 3.28 8.99 8.55
C SER A 136 3.33 10.48 8.26
N ALA A 137 2.83 11.30 9.19
CA ALA A 137 3.06 12.73 9.17
C ALA A 137 4.30 13.07 10.01
N LEU A 138 5.31 13.66 9.39
CA LEU A 138 6.44 14.27 10.10
C LEU A 138 6.01 15.59 10.76
N GLN A 139 5.04 16.28 10.15
CA GLN A 139 4.37 17.44 10.69
C GLN A 139 2.89 17.35 10.37
N SER A 140 2.06 17.35 11.41
CA SER A 140 0.61 17.46 11.24
C SER A 140 0.20 18.90 10.95
N GLN A 141 -0.88 19.07 10.20
CA GLN A 141 -1.42 20.40 9.98
C GLN A 141 -1.87 21.02 11.31
N ARG A 142 -1.70 22.35 11.42
CA ARG A 142 -2.09 23.11 12.60
C ARG A 142 -2.54 24.52 12.20
N LYS A 143 -3.56 25.05 12.88
CA LYS A 143 -4.03 26.42 12.62
C LYS A 143 -3.73 27.39 13.75
N LYS A 144 -3.43 26.91 14.96
CA LYS A 144 -3.10 27.73 16.13
C LYS A 144 -1.91 27.15 16.88
N PRO A 145 -1.01 27.94 17.46
CA PRO A 145 -0.98 29.42 17.39
C PRO A 145 -0.56 29.94 16.00
N ASP A 146 0.13 29.14 15.20
CA ASP A 146 0.65 29.41 13.85
C ASP A 146 0.05 28.40 12.86
N ILE A 147 -0.11 28.82 11.62
CA ILE A 147 -0.56 27.93 10.53
C ILE A 147 0.62 27.07 10.08
N ARG A 148 0.44 25.76 10.09
CA ARG A 148 1.40 24.80 9.55
C ARG A 148 0.74 23.86 8.57
N SER A 149 1.37 23.70 7.42
CA SER A 149 0.98 22.68 6.43
C SER A 149 1.53 21.32 6.82
N PRO A 150 0.85 20.23 6.49
CA PRO A 150 1.34 18.89 6.80
C PRO A 150 2.58 18.54 5.95
N ILE A 151 3.49 17.79 6.55
CA ILE A 151 4.62 17.13 5.88
C ILE A 151 4.39 15.64 6.05
N VAL A 152 4.11 14.96 4.96
CA VAL A 152 3.74 13.54 4.97
C VAL A 152 4.80 12.73 4.24
N ILE A 153 5.13 11.56 4.79
CA ILE A 153 6.11 10.66 4.22
C ILE A 153 5.53 9.27 3.97
N ASN A 154 5.79 8.74 2.79
CA ASN A 154 5.60 7.34 2.45
C ASN A 154 6.95 6.64 2.39
N VAL A 155 7.07 5.53 3.08
CA VAL A 155 8.26 4.68 3.08
C VAL A 155 7.87 3.31 2.56
N CYS A 156 8.56 2.86 1.51
CA CYS A 156 8.42 1.53 0.91
C CYS A 156 9.76 0.78 0.98
N ASN A 157 9.76 -0.47 0.57
CA ASN A 157 10.95 -1.32 0.52
C ASN A 157 11.04 -2.05 -0.82
N PHE A 158 10.86 -1.33 -1.93
CA PHE A 158 11.00 -1.88 -3.26
C PHE A 158 12.47 -2.22 -3.55
N ALA A 159 12.69 -3.25 -4.36
CA ALA A 159 14.03 -3.62 -4.78
C ALA A 159 14.70 -2.47 -5.53
N LYS A 160 15.88 -2.07 -5.09
CA LYS A 160 16.67 -1.07 -5.81
C LYS A 160 17.28 -1.72 -7.04
N PRO A 161 17.09 -1.17 -8.26
CA PRO A 161 17.67 -1.70 -9.46
C PRO A 161 19.20 -1.54 -9.44
N ILE A 162 19.88 -2.27 -10.31
CA ILE A 162 21.29 -2.04 -10.59
C ILE A 162 21.44 -0.66 -11.24
N GLU A 163 22.56 -0.01 -11.01
CA GLU A 163 22.81 1.32 -11.55
C GLU A 163 22.66 1.35 -13.08
N GLY A 164 21.82 2.27 -13.56
CA GLY A 164 21.46 2.39 -14.98
C GLY A 164 20.21 1.62 -15.40
N GLU A 165 19.64 0.77 -14.55
CA GLU A 165 18.39 0.07 -14.84
C GLU A 165 17.16 0.85 -14.36
N VAL A 166 16.03 0.62 -15.06
CA VAL A 166 14.74 1.21 -14.67
C VAL A 166 14.13 0.39 -13.54
N PRO A 167 13.73 1.02 -12.41
CA PRO A 167 13.04 0.31 -11.34
C PRO A 167 11.69 -0.25 -11.80
N LEU A 168 11.55 -1.57 -11.79
CA LEU A 168 10.33 -2.28 -12.13
C LEU A 168 9.69 -2.85 -10.86
N LEU A 169 8.41 -2.59 -10.67
CA LEU A 169 7.63 -3.04 -9.53
C LEU A 169 6.95 -4.38 -9.82
N SER A 170 6.75 -5.20 -8.79
CA SER A 170 5.75 -6.25 -8.84
C SER A 170 4.34 -5.62 -8.80
N PHE A 171 3.31 -6.39 -9.12
CA PHE A 171 1.93 -5.94 -8.95
C PHE A 171 1.62 -5.58 -7.49
N ASP A 172 2.15 -6.36 -6.55
CA ASP A 172 1.98 -6.12 -5.11
C ASP A 172 2.70 -4.84 -4.65
N ASP A 173 3.89 -4.54 -5.18
CA ASP A 173 4.60 -3.28 -4.92
C ASP A 173 3.81 -2.08 -5.44
N ALA A 174 3.27 -2.18 -6.67
CA ALA A 174 2.44 -1.11 -7.25
C ALA A 174 1.18 -0.88 -6.41
N ARG A 175 0.50 -1.95 -5.99
CA ARG A 175 -0.65 -1.88 -5.08
C ARG A 175 -0.28 -1.23 -3.75
N THR A 176 0.86 -1.60 -3.18
CA THR A 176 1.39 -1.02 -1.94
C THR A 176 1.67 0.48 -2.09
N LEU A 177 2.27 0.90 -3.21
CA LEU A 177 2.51 2.31 -3.49
C LEU A 177 1.19 3.11 -3.47
N PHE A 178 0.15 2.64 -4.16
CA PHE A 178 -1.15 3.29 -4.16
C PHE A 178 -1.83 3.27 -2.79
N HIS A 179 -1.68 2.19 -2.02
CA HIS A 179 -2.22 2.06 -0.67
C HIS A 179 -1.62 3.11 0.27
N GLU A 180 -0.28 3.17 0.34
CA GLU A 180 0.40 4.14 1.21
C GLU A 180 0.17 5.59 0.74
N PHE A 181 0.08 5.80 -0.57
CA PHE A 181 -0.27 7.12 -1.11
C PHE A 181 -1.71 7.52 -0.75
N GLY A 182 -2.63 6.56 -0.66
CA GLY A 182 -3.98 6.79 -0.15
C GLY A 182 -3.98 7.31 1.30
N HIS A 183 -3.16 6.73 2.17
CA HIS A 183 -2.95 7.23 3.52
C HIS A 183 -2.33 8.64 3.52
N ALA A 184 -1.38 8.91 2.63
CA ALA A 184 -0.78 10.23 2.50
C ALA A 184 -1.82 11.28 2.05
N LEU A 185 -2.66 10.97 1.07
CA LEU A 185 -3.75 11.85 0.64
C LEU A 185 -4.70 12.16 1.80
N HIS A 186 -5.07 11.16 2.58
CA HIS A 186 -5.91 11.33 3.76
C HIS A 186 -5.30 12.34 4.74
N GLN A 187 -4.00 12.21 5.04
CA GLN A 187 -3.30 13.13 5.96
C GLN A 187 -3.15 14.54 5.38
N MET A 188 -2.83 14.65 4.09
CA MET A 188 -2.66 15.95 3.42
C MET A 188 -3.97 16.72 3.25
N LEU A 189 -5.08 16.01 3.01
CA LEU A 189 -6.40 16.61 2.77
C LEU A 189 -7.22 16.80 4.03
N SER A 190 -6.76 16.26 5.16
CA SER A 190 -7.45 16.41 6.44
C SER A 190 -7.46 17.89 6.88
N ALA A 191 -8.63 18.50 6.88
CA ALA A 191 -8.80 19.89 7.27
C ALA A 191 -9.33 20.06 8.71
N CYS A 192 -9.36 18.99 9.49
CA CYS A 192 -9.87 18.99 10.84
C CYS A 192 -8.87 19.60 11.84
N LEU A 193 -9.38 20.47 12.71
CA LEU A 193 -8.59 21.13 13.75
C LEU A 193 -8.53 20.35 15.07
N LEU A 194 -9.52 19.48 15.28
CA LEU A 194 -9.72 18.73 16.53
C LEU A 194 -9.13 17.32 16.44
N TYR A 195 -9.03 16.78 15.22
CA TYR A 195 -8.47 15.45 14.96
C TYR A 195 -7.28 15.56 14.01
N THR A 196 -6.20 14.90 14.33
CA THR A 196 -4.98 14.89 13.52
C THR A 196 -5.12 14.05 12.25
N SER A 197 -6.03 13.08 12.25
CA SER A 197 -6.34 12.21 11.12
C SER A 197 -7.75 11.64 11.28
N PRO A 198 -8.80 12.29 10.73
CA PRO A 198 -10.10 11.62 10.69
C PRO A 198 -9.98 10.36 9.84
N SER A 199 -10.13 9.23 10.48
CA SER A 199 -10.22 7.92 9.83
C SER A 199 -11.69 7.63 9.51
N PRO A 200 -12.01 6.86 8.47
CA PRO A 200 -13.35 6.28 8.32
C PRO A 200 -13.84 5.53 9.55
N ARG A 201 -12.93 5.19 10.47
CA ARG A 201 -13.26 4.59 11.77
C ARG A 201 -13.75 5.60 12.81
N ASP A 202 -13.48 6.89 12.60
CA ASP A 202 -13.79 7.98 13.56
C ASP A 202 -15.07 8.74 13.18
N VAL A 203 -15.71 8.40 12.06
CA VAL A 203 -16.88 9.13 11.51
C VAL A 203 -18.21 8.62 12.05
N GLU A 204 -18.21 7.65 12.96
CA GLU A 204 -19.42 7.04 13.51
C GLU A 204 -19.56 7.32 15.03
N GLU A 205 -19.57 8.58 15.44
CA GLU A 205 -20.16 9.01 16.71
C GLU A 205 -21.32 9.97 16.48
#